data_f381578a3deb9ceda784d25217c00575
#
_entry.id   f381578a3deb9ceda784d25217c00575
#
_cell.length_a   1.000
_cell.length_b   1.000
_cell.length_c   1.000
_cell.angle_alpha   90.00
_cell.angle_beta   90.00
_cell.angle_gamma   90.00
#
_symmetry.space_group_name_H-M   'P 1'
#
loop_
_entity.id
_entity.type
_entity.pdbx_description
1 polymer ?
#
loop_
_entity_poly.entity_id
_entity_poly.type
_entity_poly.pdbx_seq_one_letter_code
_entity_poly.pdbx_strand_id
1 'polypeptide(L)'
;MKKKLLAIFICLVMVAGLLPTVAFAAENYNLYVNGEQFTSEKLSIACGEGTASYDPNTKTLTLNNAAITNGGKSDESPKYGIRVVGDTDLTIKLSGTNSITLDNGGGIFADGSSDNYNIIGDGKLTINVKWDALYTLNGNISISEGAKLDITSAKGCGITSYNKGILSIDGAKVAVSSYYTAASAKELEIKNNSEVVLTASADQFNAVYMGDENGAGKIEIINSKVEATSYYPALFTEGNLTVNGGEVKCTSTADSAIWTQGNILIKGGAKVTTDGKYPMGGNGTFTVEEAEIDAKNTNENNIPAIFDECMPVIADGYKLTYAKAVDSEGTEIDLLSSGTQYFALYKNVHFITKAVYPISFVVTPEGLTNVIIKVNGQEINGSVSLTAGTHSVEVTADNCEVYSDNITITADTATHTQTIAMTYLPADYSKVDAAIAKANALNKDDYKDFSGVEAAVNAVVRDKNITEQTEVDAMAKAIEDAIAALEKKPANTKPGTSDKSPQTGDTSNLALWIALLFVSGGAVIGTAVTEKKKKQK
;
A
#
# COMPACT_ATOMS: atom_id res chain seq x y z
N MET A 1 1.60 88.15 39.75
CA MET A 1 1.84 87.00 38.83
C MET A 1 1.20 85.71 39.34
N LYS A 2 1.37 85.27 40.58
CA LYS A 2 0.85 83.98 41.10
C LYS A 2 -0.68 83.80 40.99
N LYS A 3 -1.54 84.87 41.18
CA LYS A 3 -2.98 84.76 41.02
C LYS A 3 -3.48 84.63 39.57
N LYS A 4 -2.74 85.17 38.60
CA LYS A 4 -3.03 84.96 37.15
C LYS A 4 -2.64 83.57 36.62
N LEU A 5 -1.58 83.01 37.18
CA LEU A 5 -1.14 81.61 36.81
C LEU A 5 -2.15 80.59 37.38
N LEU A 6 -2.66 80.78 38.59
CA LEU A 6 -3.67 79.91 39.19
C LEU A 6 -5.00 79.95 38.42
N ALA A 7 -5.45 81.17 37.96
CA ALA A 7 -6.64 81.25 37.14
C ALA A 7 -6.52 80.61 35.78
N ILE A 8 -5.33 80.68 35.13
CA ILE A 8 -5.04 79.97 33.84
C ILE A 8 -5.02 78.44 34.07
N PHE A 9 -4.47 77.98 35.19
CA PHE A 9 -4.46 76.58 35.51
C PHE A 9 -5.84 76.01 35.81
N ILE A 10 -6.70 76.76 36.52
CA ILE A 10 -8.08 76.35 36.78
C ILE A 10 -8.94 76.41 35.48
N CYS A 11 -8.71 77.35 34.57
CA CYS A 11 -9.37 77.39 33.27
C CYS A 11 -8.90 76.23 32.39
N LEU A 12 -7.60 75.82 32.38
CA LEU A 12 -7.07 74.66 31.66
C LEU A 12 -7.66 73.34 32.16
N VAL A 13 -7.80 73.20 33.51
CA VAL A 13 -8.44 72.04 34.12
C VAL A 13 -9.90 71.95 33.82
N MET A 14 -10.66 73.15 33.82
CA MET A 14 -12.05 73.13 33.40
C MET A 14 -12.27 72.90 31.93
N VAL A 15 -11.39 73.37 31.03
CA VAL A 15 -11.43 73.09 29.60
C VAL A 15 -11.08 71.61 29.31
N ALA A 16 -10.12 70.99 30.05
CA ALA A 16 -9.83 69.58 29.98
C ALA A 16 -10.98 68.71 30.50
N GLY A 17 -11.77 69.23 31.49
CA GLY A 17 -12.93 68.50 32.00
C GLY A 17 -14.20 68.70 31.14
N LEU A 18 -14.16 69.62 30.15
CA LEU A 18 -15.27 69.88 29.19
C LEU A 18 -14.97 69.28 27.79
N LEU A 19 -13.82 68.57 27.60
CA LEU A 19 -13.70 67.80 26.40
C LEU A 19 -14.78 66.72 26.46
N PRO A 20 -15.69 66.65 25.47
CA PRO A 20 -16.61 65.55 25.44
C PRO A 20 -15.76 64.28 25.40
N THR A 21 -15.85 63.47 26.43
CA THR A 21 -15.44 62.07 26.30
C THR A 21 -16.30 61.54 25.16
N VAL A 22 -15.72 61.52 23.97
CA VAL A 22 -16.37 60.81 22.85
C VAL A 22 -16.49 59.39 23.35
N ALA A 23 -17.62 59.07 23.92
CA ALA A 23 -17.97 57.70 24.15
C ALA A 23 -18.10 57.09 22.75
N PHE A 24 -17.04 56.52 22.25
CA PHE A 24 -17.16 55.69 21.08
C PHE A 24 -18.14 54.58 21.43
N ALA A 25 -19.26 54.54 20.70
CA ALA A 25 -20.18 53.42 20.86
C ALA A 25 -19.39 52.12 20.67
N ALA A 26 -19.58 51.16 21.56
CA ALA A 26 -18.92 49.89 21.44
C ALA A 26 -19.14 49.30 20.04
N GLU A 27 -18.04 48.95 19.36
CA GLU A 27 -18.11 48.27 18.07
C GLU A 27 -18.69 46.87 18.26
N ASN A 28 -19.67 46.51 17.48
CA ASN A 28 -20.29 45.18 17.48
C ASN A 28 -19.62 44.28 16.45
N TYR A 29 -19.14 43.10 16.87
CA TYR A 29 -18.39 42.18 16.00
C TYR A 29 -19.27 41.16 15.26
N ASN A 30 -20.58 41.30 15.24
CA ASN A 30 -21.48 40.38 14.56
C ASN A 30 -21.30 38.89 14.93
N LEU A 31 -20.69 38.63 16.06
CA LEU A 31 -20.43 37.30 16.62
C LEU A 31 -21.20 37.16 17.95
N TYR A 32 -22.01 36.13 18.01
CA TYR A 32 -22.79 35.78 19.21
C TYR A 32 -22.34 34.41 19.70
N VAL A 33 -22.13 34.29 21.01
CA VAL A 33 -21.80 33.02 21.66
C VAL A 33 -22.60 32.89 22.94
N ASN A 34 -23.20 31.75 23.18
CA ASN A 34 -23.99 31.50 24.39
C ASN A 34 -25.11 32.52 24.63
N GLY A 35 -25.69 33.10 23.55
CA GLY A 35 -26.74 34.11 23.61
C GLY A 35 -26.27 35.57 23.80
N GLU A 36 -24.96 35.80 23.87
CA GLU A 36 -24.38 37.13 24.10
C GLU A 36 -23.54 37.56 22.89
N GLN A 37 -23.56 38.87 22.59
CA GLN A 37 -22.80 39.47 21.49
C GLN A 37 -21.42 39.92 21.94
N PHE A 38 -20.39 39.66 21.13
CA PHE A 38 -19.07 40.27 21.29
C PHE A 38 -19.05 41.69 20.83
N THR A 39 -18.37 42.55 21.60
CA THR A 39 -18.17 43.98 21.29
C THR A 39 -16.73 44.36 21.61
N SER A 40 -16.31 45.58 21.19
CA SER A 40 -14.97 46.11 21.55
C SER A 40 -14.77 46.26 23.06
N GLU A 41 -15.83 46.32 23.85
CA GLU A 41 -15.79 46.38 25.33
C GLU A 41 -15.97 45.00 25.97
N LYS A 42 -16.42 43.98 25.23
CA LYS A 42 -16.70 42.64 25.72
C LYS A 42 -16.07 41.60 24.80
N LEU A 43 -14.81 41.29 25.05
CA LEU A 43 -14.02 40.32 24.30
C LEU A 43 -13.97 38.94 24.95
N SER A 44 -14.71 38.71 26.05
CA SER A 44 -14.80 37.41 26.71
C SER A 44 -16.23 37.21 27.25
N ILE A 45 -16.74 36.01 27.05
CA ILE A 45 -18.06 35.55 27.48
C ILE A 45 -17.87 34.32 28.35
N ALA A 46 -18.47 34.29 29.54
CA ALA A 46 -18.48 33.12 30.39
C ALA A 46 -19.41 32.04 29.81
N CYS A 47 -18.90 30.81 29.72
CA CYS A 47 -19.63 29.67 29.19
C CYS A 47 -19.51 28.51 30.21
N GLY A 48 -20.40 28.44 31.18
CA GLY A 48 -20.28 27.53 32.32
C GLY A 48 -19.05 27.89 33.18
N GLU A 49 -18.21 26.91 33.47
CA GLU A 49 -16.94 27.12 34.19
C GLU A 49 -15.81 27.60 33.28
N GLY A 50 -16.00 27.54 31.96
CA GLY A 50 -15.04 27.97 30.95
C GLY A 50 -15.39 29.30 30.30
N THR A 51 -14.67 29.62 29.22
CA THR A 51 -14.79 30.92 28.56
C THR A 51 -14.73 30.78 27.03
N ALA A 52 -15.44 31.71 26.35
CA ALA A 52 -15.26 32.02 24.95
C ALA A 52 -14.59 33.41 24.87
N SER A 53 -13.44 33.52 24.23
CA SER A 53 -12.67 34.76 24.09
C SER A 53 -12.46 35.06 22.61
N TYR A 54 -12.72 36.32 22.19
CA TYR A 54 -12.59 36.73 20.79
C TYR A 54 -11.47 37.74 20.60
N ASP A 55 -10.61 37.49 19.64
CA ASP A 55 -9.61 38.45 19.14
C ASP A 55 -10.07 38.99 17.78
N PRO A 56 -10.51 40.26 17.70
CA PRO A 56 -10.99 40.84 16.46
C PRO A 56 -9.89 41.08 15.41
N ASN A 57 -8.62 41.20 15.83
CA ASN A 57 -7.51 41.40 14.89
C ASN A 57 -7.22 40.14 14.07
N THR A 58 -7.31 38.96 14.69
CA THR A 58 -7.11 37.67 14.05
C THR A 58 -8.40 36.95 13.68
N LYS A 59 -9.54 37.53 14.03
CA LYS A 59 -10.89 36.94 13.90
C LYS A 59 -10.93 35.53 14.55
N THR A 60 -10.30 35.39 15.71
CA THR A 60 -10.17 34.09 16.40
C THR A 60 -11.04 34.05 17.65
N LEU A 61 -11.98 33.11 17.66
CA LEU A 61 -12.75 32.73 18.84
C LEU A 61 -12.07 31.55 19.52
N THR A 62 -11.52 31.78 20.70
CA THR A 62 -10.95 30.71 21.52
C THR A 62 -12.00 30.19 22.49
N LEU A 63 -12.30 28.90 22.41
CA LEU A 63 -13.10 28.16 23.38
C LEU A 63 -12.16 27.44 24.34
N ASN A 64 -12.27 27.75 25.65
CA ASN A 64 -11.47 27.14 26.69
C ASN A 64 -12.38 26.54 27.76
N ASN A 65 -12.54 25.22 27.74
CA ASN A 65 -13.49 24.49 28.60
C ASN A 65 -14.90 25.09 28.61
N ALA A 66 -15.32 25.65 27.48
CA ALA A 66 -16.57 26.37 27.33
C ALA A 66 -17.77 25.43 27.24
N ALA A 67 -18.77 25.64 28.08
CA ALA A 67 -20.09 25.01 28.02
C ALA A 67 -21.14 26.00 27.53
N ILE A 68 -21.51 25.88 26.25
CA ILE A 68 -22.48 26.75 25.58
C ILE A 68 -23.86 26.10 25.67
N THR A 69 -24.78 26.70 26.39
CA THR A 69 -26.12 26.17 26.66
C THR A 69 -27.24 27.09 26.22
N ASN A 70 -26.90 28.32 25.76
CA ASN A 70 -27.82 29.26 25.18
C ASN A 70 -27.47 29.58 23.73
N GLY A 71 -28.42 30.02 22.95
CA GLY A 71 -28.21 30.35 21.55
C GLY A 71 -28.70 31.74 21.17
N GLY A 72 -28.04 32.34 20.19
CA GLY A 72 -28.37 33.43 19.31
C GLY A 72 -29.07 34.67 19.87
N LYS A 73 -29.51 35.54 18.97
CA LYS A 73 -30.41 36.66 19.28
C LYS A 73 -31.75 36.16 19.83
N SER A 74 -32.36 36.95 20.68
CA SER A 74 -33.62 36.60 21.35
C SER A 74 -34.83 36.46 20.40
N ASP A 75 -34.77 37.03 19.19
CA ASP A 75 -35.82 37.11 18.18
C ASP A 75 -35.67 36.10 17.01
N GLU A 76 -34.63 35.27 17.02
CA GLU A 76 -34.39 34.26 15.97
C GLU A 76 -34.82 32.84 16.37
N SER A 77 -35.26 32.07 15.36
CA SER A 77 -35.59 30.65 15.51
C SER A 77 -35.22 29.89 14.23
N PRO A 78 -34.40 28.85 14.29
CA PRO A 78 -33.75 28.28 15.50
C PRO A 78 -32.62 29.17 16.04
N LYS A 79 -32.32 29.04 17.33
CA LYS A 79 -31.16 29.68 17.97
C LYS A 79 -29.93 28.84 17.80
N TYR A 80 -28.77 29.47 17.61
CA TYR A 80 -27.49 28.76 17.46
C TYR A 80 -26.52 29.10 18.60
N GLY A 81 -25.79 28.12 19.10
CA GLY A 81 -24.82 28.31 20.19
C GLY A 81 -23.71 29.30 19.86
N ILE A 82 -23.21 29.23 18.63
CA ILE A 82 -22.31 30.22 18.02
C ILE A 82 -22.97 30.69 16.72
N ARG A 83 -23.13 32.01 16.59
CA ARG A 83 -23.71 32.63 15.40
C ARG A 83 -22.83 33.74 14.86
N VAL A 84 -22.52 33.67 13.59
CA VAL A 84 -21.85 34.72 12.82
C VAL A 84 -22.89 35.37 11.91
N VAL A 85 -22.92 36.69 11.86
CA VAL A 85 -23.86 37.46 11.04
C VAL A 85 -23.09 38.24 9.98
N GLY A 86 -23.47 38.07 8.71
CA GLY A 86 -22.79 38.68 7.56
C GLY A 86 -21.43 38.05 7.24
N ASP A 87 -20.78 38.58 6.23
CA ASP A 87 -19.53 38.00 5.66
C ASP A 87 -18.35 38.15 6.63
N THR A 88 -18.10 37.14 7.43
CA THR A 88 -17.03 37.12 8.43
C THR A 88 -16.38 35.74 8.53
N ASP A 89 -15.15 35.64 8.07
CA ASP A 89 -14.34 34.44 8.36
C ASP A 89 -14.10 34.31 9.86
N LEU A 90 -14.22 33.11 10.40
CA LEU A 90 -14.03 32.83 11.81
C LEU A 90 -13.08 31.64 12.02
N THR A 91 -12.01 31.88 12.78
CA THR A 91 -11.21 30.81 13.34
C THR A 91 -11.70 30.44 14.73
N ILE A 92 -12.08 29.18 14.96
CA ILE A 92 -12.49 28.66 16.26
C ILE A 92 -11.34 27.82 16.79
N LYS A 93 -10.63 28.32 17.79
CA LYS A 93 -9.53 27.63 18.45
C LYS A 93 -10.04 26.88 19.68
N LEU A 94 -9.83 25.56 19.66
CA LEU A 94 -10.24 24.68 20.75
C LEU A 94 -9.11 24.47 21.76
N SER A 95 -9.41 24.71 23.04
CA SER A 95 -8.54 24.40 24.17
C SER A 95 -9.34 23.65 25.23
N GLY A 96 -8.83 22.50 25.69
CA GLY A 96 -9.53 21.65 26.65
C GLY A 96 -10.79 21.00 26.09
N THR A 97 -11.82 20.86 26.93
CA THR A 97 -13.08 20.18 26.56
C THR A 97 -14.22 21.19 26.49
N ASN A 98 -14.77 21.35 25.28
CA ASN A 98 -15.81 22.32 25.00
C ASN A 98 -17.12 21.62 24.60
N SER A 99 -18.24 22.26 24.85
CA SER A 99 -19.53 21.73 24.44
C SER A 99 -20.49 22.82 23.97
N ILE A 100 -21.36 22.45 23.03
CA ILE A 100 -22.56 23.20 22.63
C ILE A 100 -23.74 22.25 22.80
N THR A 101 -24.67 22.58 23.71
CA THR A 101 -25.85 21.75 23.99
C THR A 101 -27.11 22.59 23.97
N LEU A 102 -27.96 22.33 22.97
CA LEU A 102 -29.22 23.11 22.78
C LEU A 102 -30.36 22.16 22.40
N ASP A 103 -31.28 21.93 23.35
CA ASP A 103 -32.45 21.05 23.16
C ASP A 103 -33.41 21.53 22.06
N ASN A 104 -33.38 22.80 21.70
CA ASN A 104 -34.23 23.38 20.66
C ASN A 104 -33.47 24.41 19.80
N GLY A 105 -32.19 24.14 19.50
CA GLY A 105 -31.34 25.03 18.70
C GLY A 105 -30.38 24.26 17.82
N GLY A 106 -29.53 25.00 17.12
CA GLY A 106 -28.41 24.47 16.33
C GLY A 106 -27.06 24.83 16.97
N GLY A 107 -25.99 24.28 16.39
CA GLY A 107 -24.64 24.42 16.94
C GLY A 107 -23.96 25.71 16.52
N ILE A 108 -23.35 25.75 15.35
CA ILE A 108 -22.58 26.86 14.78
C ILE A 108 -23.22 27.24 13.44
N PHE A 109 -23.52 28.51 13.26
CA PHE A 109 -24.18 28.99 12.05
C PHE A 109 -23.58 30.30 11.54
N ALA A 110 -23.35 30.37 10.22
CA ALA A 110 -23.06 31.62 9.52
C ALA A 110 -24.02 31.84 8.35
N ASP A 111 -24.50 33.07 8.22
CA ASP A 111 -25.46 33.47 7.20
C ASP A 111 -24.89 34.40 6.11
N GLY A 112 -23.59 34.64 6.12
CA GLY A 112 -22.90 35.40 5.10
C GLY A 112 -22.76 34.68 3.75
N SER A 113 -22.38 35.44 2.73
CA SER A 113 -22.26 34.95 1.37
C SER A 113 -20.93 34.19 1.11
N SER A 114 -19.97 34.27 2.04
CA SER A 114 -18.62 33.66 1.89
C SER A 114 -17.91 33.38 3.22
N ASP A 115 -18.66 33.01 4.26
CA ASP A 115 -18.07 32.79 5.60
C ASP A 115 -17.32 31.50 5.71
N ASN A 116 -16.00 31.56 5.91
CA ASN A 116 -15.18 30.39 6.14
C ASN A 116 -15.03 30.10 7.64
N TYR A 117 -15.17 28.85 8.00
CA TYR A 117 -14.86 28.36 9.34
C TYR A 117 -13.56 27.55 9.37
N ASN A 118 -12.66 27.95 10.28
CA ASN A 118 -11.47 27.18 10.59
C ASN A 118 -11.54 26.70 12.04
N ILE A 119 -11.76 25.42 12.26
CA ILE A 119 -11.76 24.83 13.61
C ILE A 119 -10.39 24.17 13.82
N ILE A 120 -9.62 24.71 14.77
CA ILE A 120 -8.24 24.36 15.00
C ILE A 120 -7.93 24.05 16.47
N GLY A 121 -6.75 23.47 16.72
CA GLY A 121 -6.24 23.19 18.06
C GLY A 121 -6.52 21.76 18.52
N ASP A 122 -5.84 21.32 19.55
CA ASP A 122 -5.87 19.94 20.06
C ASP A 122 -7.03 19.63 21.04
N GLY A 123 -7.89 20.62 21.28
CA GLY A 123 -9.05 20.48 22.16
C GLY A 123 -10.18 19.64 21.54
N LYS A 124 -11.16 19.33 22.40
CA LYS A 124 -12.40 18.65 21.99
C LYS A 124 -13.58 19.65 21.96
N LEU A 125 -14.45 19.51 20.95
CA LEU A 125 -15.74 20.16 20.89
C LEU A 125 -16.85 19.11 20.70
N THR A 126 -17.74 19.00 21.67
CA THR A 126 -18.95 18.18 21.59
C THR A 126 -20.14 19.09 21.24
N ILE A 127 -20.82 18.79 20.15
CA ILE A 127 -22.06 19.52 19.73
C ILE A 127 -23.22 18.55 19.85
N ASN A 128 -24.18 18.86 20.71
CA ASN A 128 -25.40 18.08 20.89
C ASN A 128 -26.59 19.00 20.73
N VAL A 129 -27.26 18.94 19.59
CA VAL A 129 -28.28 19.90 19.18
C VAL A 129 -29.47 19.24 18.51
N LYS A 130 -30.59 19.96 18.43
CA LYS A 130 -31.78 19.47 17.74
C LYS A 130 -31.71 19.68 16.25
N TRP A 131 -31.22 20.84 15.80
CA TRP A 131 -31.16 21.24 14.40
C TRP A 131 -29.72 21.11 13.85
N ASP A 132 -29.41 21.85 12.78
CA ASP A 132 -28.10 21.74 12.12
C ASP A 132 -26.95 22.05 13.09
N ALA A 133 -25.96 21.18 13.09
CA ALA A 133 -24.90 21.28 14.08
C ALA A 133 -23.79 22.24 13.66
N LEU A 134 -23.33 22.19 12.43
CA LEU A 134 -22.36 23.13 11.87
C LEU A 134 -22.79 23.48 10.45
N TYR A 135 -23.14 24.74 10.24
CA TYR A 135 -23.74 25.19 8.98
C TYR A 135 -23.13 26.49 8.50
N THR A 136 -22.76 26.57 7.25
CA THR A 136 -22.47 27.79 6.50
C THR A 136 -23.22 27.80 5.18
N LEU A 137 -23.65 29.00 4.73
CA LEU A 137 -24.43 29.12 3.50
C LEU A 137 -23.56 28.89 2.24
N ASN A 138 -22.36 29.47 2.19
CA ASN A 138 -21.49 29.42 1.00
C ASN A 138 -20.00 29.29 1.32
N GLY A 139 -19.61 29.20 2.57
CA GLY A 139 -18.21 29.21 2.99
C GLY A 139 -17.59 27.83 3.04
N ASN A 140 -16.27 27.79 3.15
CA ASN A 140 -15.52 26.58 3.42
C ASN A 140 -15.52 26.25 4.92
N ILE A 141 -15.45 24.97 5.22
CA ILE A 141 -15.28 24.48 6.58
C ILE A 141 -13.97 23.69 6.62
N SER A 142 -13.03 24.13 7.47
CA SER A 142 -11.77 23.44 7.69
C SER A 142 -11.67 22.98 9.15
N ILE A 143 -11.29 21.73 9.38
CA ILE A 143 -11.09 21.14 10.70
C ILE A 143 -9.69 20.55 10.71
N SER A 144 -8.80 21.12 11.56
CA SER A 144 -7.37 20.77 11.48
C SER A 144 -6.65 20.87 12.83
N GLU A 145 -5.32 20.71 12.81
CA GLU A 145 -4.41 20.85 13.95
C GLU A 145 -4.76 19.94 15.14
N GLY A 146 -5.26 18.73 14.86
CA GLY A 146 -5.60 17.76 15.91
C GLY A 146 -6.95 17.97 16.58
N ALA A 147 -7.80 18.88 16.06
CA ALA A 147 -9.13 19.15 16.59
C ALA A 147 -9.99 17.87 16.67
N LYS A 148 -10.76 17.74 17.74
CA LYS A 148 -11.64 16.59 17.97
C LYS A 148 -13.09 17.07 18.06
N LEU A 149 -13.88 16.70 17.07
CA LEU A 149 -15.30 17.04 17.00
C LEU A 149 -16.15 15.79 17.23
N ASP A 150 -17.16 15.93 18.09
CA ASP A 150 -18.14 14.89 18.38
C ASP A 150 -19.52 15.53 18.26
N ILE A 151 -20.21 15.24 17.17
CA ILE A 151 -21.41 15.98 16.73
C ILE A 151 -22.63 15.06 16.75
N THR A 152 -23.68 15.49 17.41
CA THR A 152 -25.01 14.88 17.37
C THR A 152 -26.06 15.91 16.97
N SER A 153 -26.80 15.64 15.89
CA SER A 153 -27.93 16.44 15.44
C SER A 153 -29.21 15.60 15.42
N ALA A 154 -30.12 15.85 16.32
CA ALA A 154 -31.29 15.01 16.53
C ALA A 154 -32.34 15.08 15.41
N LYS A 155 -32.46 16.23 14.70
CA LYS A 155 -33.43 16.46 13.63
C LYS A 155 -32.90 17.37 12.49
N GLY A 156 -31.58 17.58 12.41
CA GLY A 156 -30.93 18.38 11.39
C GLY A 156 -29.77 17.64 10.72
N CYS A 157 -29.00 18.39 9.96
CA CYS A 157 -27.75 17.94 9.35
C CYS A 157 -26.57 18.04 10.34
N GLY A 158 -25.51 17.33 10.03
CA GLY A 158 -24.27 17.38 10.81
C GLY A 158 -23.40 18.58 10.43
N ILE A 159 -22.56 18.42 9.43
CA ILE A 159 -21.69 19.47 8.89
C ILE A 159 -22.15 19.82 7.48
N THR A 160 -22.53 21.08 7.27
CA THR A 160 -23.07 21.53 5.99
C THR A 160 -22.44 22.83 5.52
N SER A 161 -21.85 22.79 4.31
CA SER A 161 -21.60 23.96 3.49
C SER A 161 -22.58 23.93 2.31
N TYR A 162 -23.64 24.73 2.37
CA TYR A 162 -24.87 24.51 1.59
C TYR A 162 -24.68 24.61 0.07
N ASN A 163 -24.05 25.67 -0.45
CA ASN A 163 -24.06 25.92 -1.90
C ASN A 163 -22.74 25.59 -2.62
N LYS A 164 -21.58 25.92 -2.09
CA LYS A 164 -20.33 25.91 -2.90
C LYS A 164 -19.05 25.63 -2.12
N GLY A 165 -19.11 25.44 -0.82
CA GLY A 165 -17.90 25.35 0.01
C GLY A 165 -17.23 23.97 -0.05
N ILE A 166 -16.01 23.98 0.39
CA ILE A 166 -15.18 22.78 0.59
C ILE A 166 -15.21 22.42 2.08
N LEU A 167 -15.47 21.15 2.39
CA LEU A 167 -15.24 20.59 3.72
C LEU A 167 -13.86 19.92 3.71
N SER A 168 -12.91 20.49 4.46
CA SER A 168 -11.56 19.94 4.61
C SER A 168 -11.34 19.44 6.04
N ILE A 169 -10.90 18.18 6.19
CA ILE A 169 -10.55 17.55 7.46
C ILE A 169 -9.10 17.10 7.37
N ASP A 170 -8.22 17.78 8.13
CA ASP A 170 -6.77 17.66 8.00
C ASP A 170 -6.12 17.33 9.35
N GLY A 171 -5.69 16.10 9.55
CA GLY A 171 -5.06 15.66 10.80
C GLY A 171 -5.99 15.78 12.03
N ALA A 172 -7.29 15.55 11.85
CA ALA A 172 -8.31 15.75 12.87
C ALA A 172 -9.14 14.48 13.12
N LYS A 173 -9.90 14.48 14.24
CA LYS A 173 -10.86 13.43 14.56
C LYS A 173 -12.27 13.98 14.54
N VAL A 174 -13.14 13.47 13.69
CA VAL A 174 -14.49 13.97 13.51
C VAL A 174 -15.49 12.81 13.57
N ALA A 175 -16.39 12.84 14.52
CA ALA A 175 -17.51 11.93 14.60
C ALA A 175 -18.83 12.72 14.48
N VAL A 176 -19.68 12.31 13.54
CA VAL A 176 -20.98 12.95 13.29
C VAL A 176 -22.07 11.89 13.29
N SER A 177 -23.08 12.12 14.11
CA SER A 177 -24.35 11.39 14.08
C SER A 177 -25.50 12.38 13.88
N SER A 178 -26.16 12.31 12.74
CA SER A 178 -27.23 13.25 12.39
C SER A 178 -28.52 12.52 11.99
N TYR A 179 -29.62 13.22 12.07
CA TYR A 179 -30.88 12.71 11.54
C TYR A 179 -30.87 12.75 10.01
N TYR A 180 -30.51 13.89 9.43
CA TYR A 180 -30.31 14.05 7.99
C TYR A 180 -28.85 13.79 7.59
N THR A 181 -28.37 14.37 6.52
CA THR A 181 -27.00 14.18 6.01
C THR A 181 -25.94 14.55 7.06
N ALA A 182 -24.97 13.65 7.28
CA ALA A 182 -23.93 13.90 8.27
C ALA A 182 -22.86 14.87 7.77
N ALA A 183 -22.50 14.83 6.49
CA ALA A 183 -21.59 15.78 5.87
C ALA A 183 -22.08 16.14 4.46
N SER A 184 -22.29 17.45 4.21
CA SER A 184 -22.72 17.97 2.92
C SER A 184 -21.94 19.21 2.52
N ALA A 185 -21.35 19.21 1.33
CA ALA A 185 -20.61 20.31 0.74
C ALA A 185 -20.54 20.13 -0.79
N LYS A 186 -19.90 21.04 -1.50
CA LYS A 186 -19.53 20.78 -2.89
C LYS A 186 -18.40 19.75 -2.99
N GLU A 187 -17.34 19.94 -2.19
CA GLU A 187 -16.18 19.06 -2.17
C GLU A 187 -15.83 18.63 -0.74
N LEU A 188 -15.34 17.42 -0.61
CA LEU A 188 -14.82 16.86 0.64
C LEU A 188 -13.36 16.47 0.44
N GLU A 189 -12.50 16.93 1.33
CA GLU A 189 -11.10 16.59 1.40
C GLU A 189 -10.75 16.07 2.80
N ILE A 190 -10.31 14.81 2.92
CA ILE A 190 -9.91 14.20 4.18
C ILE A 190 -8.48 13.69 4.03
N LYS A 191 -7.55 14.18 4.88
CA LYS A 191 -6.12 13.88 4.72
C LYS A 191 -5.36 13.82 6.03
N ASN A 192 -4.07 13.42 5.94
CA ASN A 192 -3.09 13.47 7.02
C ASN A 192 -3.49 12.67 8.27
N ASN A 193 -3.86 11.38 8.07
CA ASN A 193 -4.26 10.46 9.13
C ASN A 193 -5.48 10.93 9.94
N SER A 194 -6.41 11.62 9.29
CA SER A 194 -7.69 11.95 9.92
C SER A 194 -8.51 10.68 10.20
N GLU A 195 -9.26 10.71 11.30
CA GLU A 195 -10.23 9.68 11.66
C GLU A 195 -11.64 10.27 11.59
N VAL A 196 -12.46 9.79 10.68
CA VAL A 196 -13.77 10.38 10.39
C VAL A 196 -14.85 9.31 10.43
N VAL A 197 -15.89 9.53 11.25
CA VAL A 197 -17.07 8.67 11.35
C VAL A 197 -18.33 9.50 11.07
N LEU A 198 -19.09 9.13 10.05
CA LEU A 198 -20.25 9.87 9.58
C LEU A 198 -21.47 8.95 9.53
N THR A 199 -22.53 9.30 10.27
CA THR A 199 -23.75 8.50 10.34
C THR A 199 -24.98 9.38 10.10
N ALA A 200 -25.81 9.02 9.14
CA ALA A 200 -27.13 9.58 8.90
C ALA A 200 -28.20 8.54 9.25
N SER A 201 -29.21 8.91 10.01
CA SER A 201 -30.20 7.96 10.56
C SER A 201 -31.56 8.00 9.88
N ALA A 202 -31.90 9.06 9.15
CA ALA A 202 -33.20 9.16 8.46
C ALA A 202 -33.17 8.43 7.10
N ASP A 203 -34.31 7.90 6.73
CA ASP A 203 -34.54 7.35 5.40
C ASP A 203 -34.31 8.42 4.32
N GLN A 204 -33.73 8.03 3.18
CA GLN A 204 -33.48 8.89 2.02
C GLN A 204 -32.38 9.96 2.20
N PHE A 205 -31.52 9.82 3.21
CA PHE A 205 -30.40 10.72 3.40
C PHE A 205 -29.06 9.97 3.38
N ASN A 206 -28.06 10.62 2.79
CA ASN A 206 -26.69 10.13 2.71
C ASN A 206 -25.93 10.41 4.02
N ALA A 207 -24.97 9.59 4.38
CA ALA A 207 -23.99 10.01 5.38
C ALA A 207 -23.10 11.13 4.82
N VAL A 208 -22.68 10.99 3.55
CA VAL A 208 -21.88 11.96 2.81
C VAL A 208 -22.58 12.30 1.51
N TYR A 209 -22.83 13.60 1.28
CA TYR A 209 -23.34 14.14 0.02
C TYR A 209 -22.44 15.28 -0.47
N MET A 210 -21.76 15.08 -1.62
CA MET A 210 -20.91 16.11 -2.21
C MET A 210 -21.39 16.46 -3.62
N GLY A 211 -21.79 17.71 -3.77
CA GLY A 211 -22.29 18.22 -5.04
C GLY A 211 -22.80 19.65 -4.94
N ASP A 212 -23.06 20.26 -6.08
CA ASP A 212 -23.70 21.58 -6.17
C ASP A 212 -24.88 21.51 -7.16
N GLU A 213 -25.61 22.60 -7.31
CA GLU A 213 -26.77 22.75 -8.21
C GLU A 213 -26.44 22.47 -9.70
N ASN A 214 -25.17 22.45 -10.07
CA ASN A 214 -24.71 22.20 -11.44
C ASN A 214 -24.21 20.73 -11.62
N GLY A 215 -24.37 19.87 -10.64
CA GLY A 215 -23.91 18.49 -10.68
C GLY A 215 -22.39 18.35 -10.56
N ALA A 216 -21.72 19.32 -9.95
CA ALA A 216 -20.27 19.24 -9.70
C ALA A 216 -20.01 18.89 -8.23
N GLY A 217 -19.23 17.83 -8.02
CA GLY A 217 -18.85 17.39 -6.69
C GLY A 217 -17.48 16.69 -6.73
N LYS A 218 -16.86 16.57 -5.56
CA LYS A 218 -15.59 15.84 -5.43
C LYS A 218 -15.45 15.26 -4.03
N ILE A 219 -14.96 14.04 -3.94
CA ILE A 219 -14.50 13.46 -2.68
C ILE A 219 -13.06 13.00 -2.86
N GLU A 220 -12.18 13.43 -1.97
CA GLU A 220 -10.79 13.04 -1.92
C GLU A 220 -10.41 12.59 -0.50
N ILE A 221 -9.99 11.34 -0.36
CA ILE A 221 -9.56 10.76 0.91
C ILE A 221 -8.11 10.30 0.75
N ILE A 222 -7.21 10.87 1.56
CA ILE A 222 -5.78 10.63 1.46
C ILE A 222 -5.24 10.15 2.81
N ASN A 223 -4.68 8.95 2.85
CA ASN A 223 -4.03 8.36 4.02
C ASN A 223 -4.84 8.58 5.32
N SER A 224 -6.14 8.33 5.28
CA SER A 224 -7.04 8.60 6.39
C SER A 224 -8.01 7.45 6.60
N LYS A 225 -8.64 7.41 7.78
CA LYS A 225 -9.67 6.42 8.10
C LYS A 225 -11.03 7.09 8.05
N VAL A 226 -11.94 6.53 7.24
CA VAL A 226 -13.31 7.04 7.07
C VAL A 226 -14.30 5.90 7.23
N GLU A 227 -15.28 6.09 8.11
CA GLU A 227 -16.44 5.21 8.23
C GLU A 227 -17.72 6.02 7.95
N ALA A 228 -18.51 5.59 6.97
CA ALA A 228 -19.77 6.22 6.61
C ALA A 228 -20.93 5.22 6.68
N THR A 229 -22.01 5.58 7.35
CA THR A 229 -23.18 4.71 7.51
C THR A 229 -24.49 5.50 7.31
N SER A 230 -25.40 4.98 6.49
CA SER A 230 -26.71 5.58 6.26
C SER A 230 -27.73 4.54 5.79
N TYR A 231 -28.97 4.98 5.64
CA TYR A 231 -30.03 4.20 4.98
C TYR A 231 -29.88 4.30 3.44
N TYR A 232 -29.63 5.49 2.91
CA TYR A 232 -29.37 5.81 1.51
C TYR A 232 -27.86 5.65 1.19
N PRO A 233 -27.34 6.02 0.00
CA PRO A 233 -25.90 5.89 -0.24
C PRO A 233 -25.07 6.48 0.90
N ALA A 234 -24.19 5.65 1.48
CA ALA A 234 -23.38 6.11 2.59
C ALA A 234 -22.40 7.19 2.14
N LEU A 235 -21.81 7.02 0.95
CA LEU A 235 -20.96 8.00 0.31
C LEU A 235 -21.49 8.27 -1.09
N PHE A 236 -21.93 9.51 -1.32
CA PHE A 236 -22.44 9.97 -2.61
C PHE A 236 -21.72 11.22 -3.09
N THR A 237 -21.35 11.28 -4.37
CA THR A 237 -20.88 12.51 -5.00
C THR A 237 -21.42 12.66 -6.42
N GLU A 238 -21.79 13.89 -6.78
CA GLU A 238 -22.15 14.30 -8.15
C GLU A 238 -20.95 14.28 -9.10
N GLY A 239 -19.72 14.13 -8.60
CA GLY A 239 -18.51 14.10 -9.39
C GLY A 239 -17.60 12.91 -9.03
N ASN A 240 -16.32 13.16 -8.93
CA ASN A 240 -15.31 12.12 -8.78
C ASN A 240 -15.06 11.74 -7.31
N LEU A 241 -14.75 10.46 -7.10
CA LEU A 241 -14.21 9.91 -5.86
C LEU A 241 -12.76 9.47 -6.06
N THR A 242 -11.86 9.97 -5.22
CA THR A 242 -10.48 9.46 -5.14
C THR A 242 -10.20 8.99 -3.72
N VAL A 243 -9.73 7.75 -3.59
CA VAL A 243 -9.18 7.19 -2.35
C VAL A 243 -7.72 6.86 -2.59
N ASN A 244 -6.82 7.53 -1.89
CA ASN A 244 -5.38 7.37 -2.04
C ASN A 244 -4.75 6.98 -0.70
N GLY A 245 -4.57 5.70 -0.46
CA GLY A 245 -4.16 5.16 0.84
C GLY A 245 -5.25 5.24 1.91
N GLY A 246 -4.94 4.73 3.09
CA GLY A 246 -5.87 4.72 4.23
C GLY A 246 -6.96 3.64 4.14
N GLU A 247 -7.99 3.79 4.96
CA GLU A 247 -9.09 2.83 5.09
C GLU A 247 -10.44 3.53 4.97
N VAL A 248 -11.29 3.07 4.05
CA VAL A 248 -12.65 3.57 3.85
C VAL A 248 -13.63 2.44 4.03
N LYS A 249 -14.58 2.62 4.95
CA LYS A 249 -15.67 1.68 5.19
C LYS A 249 -17.00 2.39 4.99
N CYS A 250 -17.79 1.91 4.04
CA CYS A 250 -19.12 2.45 3.75
C CYS A 250 -20.19 1.38 3.96
N THR A 251 -21.24 1.71 4.69
CA THR A 251 -22.37 0.80 4.94
C THR A 251 -23.68 1.50 4.62
N SER A 252 -24.49 0.92 3.74
CA SER A 252 -25.84 1.34 3.47
C SER A 252 -26.83 0.23 3.82
N THR A 253 -27.91 0.55 4.52
CA THR A 253 -28.90 -0.46 4.90
C THR A 253 -29.94 -0.73 3.83
N ALA A 254 -30.13 0.15 2.85
CA ALA A 254 -31.18 -0.02 1.82
C ALA A 254 -30.78 0.37 0.40
N ASP A 255 -29.58 0.94 0.22
CA ASP A 255 -29.11 1.45 -1.08
C ASP A 255 -27.62 1.15 -1.28
N SER A 256 -26.93 1.94 -2.10
CA SER A 256 -25.52 1.81 -2.38
C SER A 256 -24.66 2.21 -1.19
N ALA A 257 -23.59 1.45 -0.90
CA ALA A 257 -22.62 1.94 0.08
C ALA A 257 -21.79 3.09 -0.51
N ILE A 258 -21.37 2.98 -1.76
CA ILE A 258 -20.72 4.05 -2.52
C ILE A 258 -21.44 4.22 -3.85
N TRP A 259 -21.79 5.48 -4.20
CA TRP A 259 -22.29 5.85 -5.52
C TRP A 259 -21.72 7.17 -6.01
N THR A 260 -21.23 7.21 -7.26
CA THR A 260 -20.69 8.43 -7.87
C THR A 260 -21.32 8.70 -9.24
N GLN A 261 -21.49 9.98 -9.58
CA GLN A 261 -21.85 10.36 -10.95
C GLN A 261 -20.63 10.49 -11.85
N GLY A 262 -19.46 10.74 -11.30
CA GLY A 262 -18.17 10.78 -11.99
C GLY A 262 -17.33 9.53 -11.80
N ASN A 263 -16.02 9.69 -11.96
CA ASN A 263 -15.07 8.58 -11.92
C ASN A 263 -14.69 8.18 -10.48
N ILE A 264 -14.39 6.91 -10.30
CA ILE A 264 -13.80 6.34 -9.08
C ILE A 264 -12.34 6.02 -9.34
N LEU A 265 -11.45 6.50 -8.48
CA LEU A 265 -10.03 6.13 -8.47
C LEU A 265 -9.63 5.66 -7.07
N ILE A 266 -9.20 4.40 -6.97
CA ILE A 266 -8.70 3.83 -5.71
C ILE A 266 -7.25 3.41 -5.90
N LYS A 267 -6.35 3.93 -5.04
CA LYS A 267 -4.90 3.76 -5.20
C LYS A 267 -4.11 3.86 -3.90
N GLY A 268 -2.77 3.78 -4.02
CA GLY A 268 -1.84 4.05 -2.91
C GLY A 268 -1.92 3.07 -1.75
N GLY A 269 -2.34 1.83 -2.00
CA GLY A 269 -2.54 0.82 -0.97
C GLY A 269 -3.83 1.00 -0.16
N ALA A 270 -4.78 1.78 -0.67
CA ALA A 270 -6.07 2.00 -0.01
C ALA A 270 -6.83 0.70 0.24
N LYS A 271 -7.48 0.63 1.40
CA LYS A 271 -8.42 -0.44 1.73
C LYS A 271 -9.84 0.11 1.73
N VAL A 272 -10.68 -0.41 0.84
CA VAL A 272 -12.09 -0.01 0.71
C VAL A 272 -12.98 -1.20 1.01
N THR A 273 -13.83 -1.06 2.02
CA THR A 273 -14.85 -2.05 2.39
C THR A 273 -16.23 -1.44 2.20
N THR A 274 -17.08 -2.09 1.43
CA THR A 274 -18.45 -1.63 1.19
C THR A 274 -19.44 -2.73 1.55
N ASP A 275 -20.54 -2.34 2.20
CA ASP A 275 -21.61 -3.22 2.59
C ASP A 275 -22.96 -2.55 2.30
N GLY A 276 -23.82 -3.18 1.54
CA GLY A 276 -25.11 -2.60 1.18
C GLY A 276 -25.87 -3.43 0.15
N LYS A 277 -27.03 -2.89 -0.25
CA LYS A 277 -27.84 -3.50 -1.31
C LYS A 277 -27.13 -3.44 -2.65
N TYR A 278 -26.46 -2.34 -2.91
CA TYR A 278 -25.63 -2.06 -4.07
C TYR A 278 -24.27 -1.57 -3.56
N PRO A 279 -23.36 -2.47 -3.17
CA PRO A 279 -22.18 -2.07 -2.43
C PRO A 279 -21.34 -0.99 -3.10
N MET A 280 -21.14 -1.07 -4.42
CA MET A 280 -20.33 -0.11 -5.14
C MET A 280 -20.83 0.10 -6.57
N GLY A 281 -21.03 1.37 -6.97
CA GLY A 281 -21.43 1.73 -8.31
C GLY A 281 -21.21 3.19 -8.65
N GLY A 282 -21.51 3.55 -9.89
CA GLY A 282 -21.39 4.91 -10.41
C GLY A 282 -21.62 4.95 -11.93
N ASN A 283 -21.66 6.18 -12.47
CA ASN A 283 -21.86 6.41 -13.90
C ASN A 283 -20.56 6.62 -14.68
N GLY A 284 -19.43 6.80 -13.98
CA GLY A 284 -18.12 7.00 -14.59
C GLY A 284 -17.24 5.75 -14.60
N THR A 285 -15.97 5.94 -14.94
CA THR A 285 -14.99 4.87 -14.93
C THR A 285 -14.54 4.56 -13.49
N PHE A 286 -14.33 3.28 -13.19
CA PHE A 286 -13.75 2.83 -11.93
C PHE A 286 -12.34 2.29 -12.20
N THR A 287 -11.33 3.03 -11.80
CA THR A 287 -9.92 2.67 -11.96
C THR A 287 -9.31 2.24 -10.63
N VAL A 288 -8.59 1.13 -10.65
CA VAL A 288 -7.89 0.60 -9.47
C VAL A 288 -6.40 0.47 -9.80
N GLU A 289 -5.59 1.13 -8.98
CA GLU A 289 -4.13 0.94 -8.96
C GLU A 289 -3.76 -0.05 -7.84
N GLU A 290 -2.91 0.32 -6.90
CA GLU A 290 -2.62 -0.52 -5.74
C GLU A 290 -3.71 -0.36 -4.68
N ALA A 291 -4.51 -1.41 -4.41
CA ALA A 291 -5.62 -1.35 -3.47
C ALA A 291 -6.10 -2.74 -3.01
N GLU A 292 -6.83 -2.77 -1.89
CA GLU A 292 -7.67 -3.87 -1.43
C GLU A 292 -9.13 -3.43 -1.44
N ILE A 293 -10.00 -4.17 -2.12
CA ILE A 293 -11.43 -3.87 -2.22
C ILE A 293 -12.23 -5.09 -1.77
N ASP A 294 -13.11 -4.89 -0.79
CA ASP A 294 -14.02 -5.89 -0.25
C ASP A 294 -15.46 -5.36 -0.34
N ALA A 295 -16.19 -5.75 -1.38
CA ALA A 295 -17.55 -5.32 -1.64
C ALA A 295 -18.54 -6.45 -1.33
N LYS A 296 -19.49 -6.21 -0.39
CA LYS A 296 -20.46 -7.18 0.10
C LYS A 296 -21.87 -6.72 -0.12
N ASN A 297 -22.66 -7.54 -0.80
CA ASN A 297 -24.10 -7.36 -0.88
C ASN A 297 -24.78 -8.13 0.25
N THR A 298 -25.29 -7.40 1.23
CA THR A 298 -26.02 -7.97 2.38
C THR A 298 -27.48 -8.30 2.08
N ASN A 299 -27.98 -7.99 0.88
CA ASN A 299 -29.36 -8.24 0.48
C ASN A 299 -29.57 -9.68 0.00
N GLU A 300 -30.76 -10.20 0.23
CA GLU A 300 -31.19 -11.52 -0.25
C GLU A 300 -31.42 -11.58 -1.78
N ASN A 301 -31.44 -10.43 -2.46
CA ASN A 301 -31.59 -10.35 -3.91
C ASN A 301 -30.24 -10.61 -4.61
N ASN A 302 -30.27 -11.32 -5.72
CA ASN A 302 -29.09 -11.65 -6.54
C ASN A 302 -28.55 -10.44 -7.33
N ILE A 303 -28.27 -9.34 -6.64
CA ILE A 303 -27.69 -8.13 -7.23
C ILE A 303 -26.16 -8.19 -7.05
N PRO A 304 -25.39 -7.86 -8.07
CA PRO A 304 -23.94 -7.91 -7.99
C PRO A 304 -23.40 -6.87 -6.99
N ALA A 305 -22.25 -7.20 -6.37
CA ALA A 305 -21.54 -6.29 -5.47
C ALA A 305 -20.99 -5.05 -6.17
N ILE A 306 -20.68 -5.17 -7.46
CA ILE A 306 -20.19 -4.08 -8.29
C ILE A 306 -21.08 -4.01 -9.54
N PHE A 307 -21.56 -2.83 -9.88
CA PHE A 307 -22.41 -2.62 -11.04
C PHE A 307 -21.66 -2.86 -12.34
N ASP A 308 -22.36 -3.40 -13.36
CA ASP A 308 -21.81 -3.68 -14.68
C ASP A 308 -21.31 -2.41 -15.39
N GLU A 309 -22.07 -1.32 -15.28
CA GLU A 309 -21.70 -0.03 -15.86
C GLU A 309 -20.49 0.61 -15.19
N CYS A 310 -20.10 0.14 -13.99
CA CYS A 310 -18.99 0.66 -13.21
C CYS A 310 -18.00 -0.44 -12.81
N MET A 311 -17.63 -1.28 -13.76
CA MET A 311 -16.66 -2.35 -13.55
C MET A 311 -15.26 -1.79 -13.28
N PRO A 312 -14.52 -2.33 -12.29
CA PRO A 312 -13.17 -1.88 -12.02
C PRO A 312 -12.21 -2.26 -13.15
N VAL A 313 -11.49 -1.29 -13.64
CA VAL A 313 -10.38 -1.44 -14.58
C VAL A 313 -9.08 -1.36 -13.78
N ILE A 314 -8.28 -2.42 -13.84
CA ILE A 314 -6.95 -2.42 -13.25
C ILE A 314 -6.04 -1.58 -14.14
N ALA A 315 -5.42 -0.55 -13.58
CA ALA A 315 -4.56 0.36 -14.31
C ALA A 315 -3.29 -0.32 -14.84
N ASP A 316 -2.72 0.22 -15.91
CA ASP A 316 -1.45 -0.25 -16.46
C ASP A 316 -0.35 -0.19 -15.39
N GLY A 317 0.50 -1.22 -15.32
CA GLY A 317 1.52 -1.34 -14.30
C GLY A 317 1.04 -1.98 -12.98
N TYR A 318 -0.21 -2.46 -12.94
CA TYR A 318 -0.76 -3.17 -11.79
C TYR A 318 -1.37 -4.50 -12.22
N LYS A 319 -1.52 -5.43 -11.28
CA LYS A 319 -2.23 -6.69 -11.51
C LYS A 319 -2.99 -7.17 -10.28
N LEU A 320 -3.99 -8.00 -10.51
CA LEU A 320 -4.62 -8.76 -9.43
C LEU A 320 -3.63 -9.77 -8.85
N THR A 321 -3.50 -9.76 -7.52
CA THR A 321 -2.70 -10.73 -6.77
C THR A 321 -3.55 -11.62 -5.88
N TYR A 322 -4.77 -11.21 -5.63
CA TYR A 322 -5.82 -11.95 -4.93
C TYR A 322 -7.16 -11.55 -5.53
N ALA A 323 -8.04 -12.50 -5.80
CA ALA A 323 -9.42 -12.21 -6.19
C ALA A 323 -10.32 -13.41 -5.87
N LYS A 324 -11.22 -13.22 -4.93
CA LYS A 324 -12.27 -14.16 -4.58
C LYS A 324 -13.64 -13.53 -4.70
N ALA A 325 -14.61 -14.31 -5.07
CA ALA A 325 -16.00 -13.88 -5.18
C ALA A 325 -16.94 -14.93 -4.58
N VAL A 326 -18.14 -14.50 -4.24
CA VAL A 326 -19.23 -15.38 -3.82
C VAL A 326 -20.38 -15.17 -4.80
N ASP A 327 -20.85 -16.25 -5.43
CA ASP A 327 -21.96 -16.22 -6.37
C ASP A 327 -23.34 -16.10 -5.65
N SER A 328 -24.41 -16.12 -6.43
CA SER A 328 -25.79 -16.05 -5.94
C SER A 328 -26.18 -17.27 -5.09
N GLU A 329 -25.50 -18.39 -5.24
CA GLU A 329 -25.76 -19.64 -4.49
C GLU A 329 -24.94 -19.74 -3.20
N GLY A 330 -24.02 -18.79 -2.98
CA GLY A 330 -23.14 -18.75 -1.82
C GLY A 330 -21.83 -19.52 -2.02
N THR A 331 -21.50 -19.91 -3.26
CA THR A 331 -20.26 -20.63 -3.59
C THR A 331 -19.09 -19.65 -3.72
N GLU A 332 -17.98 -19.93 -3.02
CA GLU A 332 -16.75 -19.16 -3.17
C GLU A 332 -16.02 -19.59 -4.45
N ILE A 333 -15.60 -18.60 -5.25
CA ILE A 333 -14.91 -18.76 -6.53
C ILE A 333 -13.59 -18.00 -6.48
N ASP A 334 -12.50 -18.66 -6.86
CA ASP A 334 -11.20 -18.03 -7.07
C ASP A 334 -11.14 -17.49 -8.51
N LEU A 335 -11.21 -16.17 -8.65
CA LEU A 335 -11.25 -15.50 -9.95
C LEU A 335 -9.88 -15.48 -10.65
N LEU A 336 -8.76 -15.64 -9.92
CA LEU A 336 -7.45 -15.75 -10.54
C LEU A 336 -7.30 -17.08 -11.28
N SER A 337 -7.75 -18.17 -10.69
CA SER A 337 -7.68 -19.49 -11.31
C SER A 337 -8.71 -19.69 -12.41
N SER A 338 -9.87 -19.03 -12.32
CA SER A 338 -10.93 -19.09 -13.37
C SER A 338 -10.59 -18.28 -14.62
N GLY A 339 -9.61 -17.35 -14.52
CA GLY A 339 -9.22 -16.47 -15.62
C GLY A 339 -10.24 -15.37 -15.96
N THR A 340 -11.28 -15.20 -15.14
CA THR A 340 -12.29 -14.15 -15.35
C THR A 340 -12.04 -12.96 -14.43
N GLN A 341 -12.18 -11.75 -14.98
CA GLN A 341 -12.14 -10.48 -14.24
C GLN A 341 -13.50 -9.76 -14.28
N TYR A 342 -14.57 -10.47 -14.60
CA TYR A 342 -15.91 -9.90 -14.66
C TYR A 342 -16.59 -9.99 -13.29
N PHE A 343 -16.49 -8.92 -12.51
CA PHE A 343 -16.96 -8.88 -11.12
C PHE A 343 -18.47 -8.71 -10.96
N ALA A 344 -19.17 -8.22 -11.98
CA ALA A 344 -20.62 -7.94 -11.92
C ALA A 344 -21.53 -9.20 -11.94
N LEU A 345 -20.97 -10.38 -11.79
CA LEU A 345 -21.73 -11.63 -11.62
C LEU A 345 -21.90 -12.07 -10.16
N TYR A 346 -21.18 -11.44 -9.24
CA TYR A 346 -20.98 -11.98 -7.91
C TYR A 346 -21.60 -11.09 -6.84
N LYS A 347 -22.23 -11.75 -5.86
CA LYS A 347 -22.84 -11.11 -4.69
C LYS A 347 -21.81 -10.46 -3.76
N ASN A 348 -20.65 -11.09 -3.60
CA ASN A 348 -19.53 -10.53 -2.86
C ASN A 348 -18.26 -10.65 -3.70
N VAL A 349 -17.41 -9.64 -3.61
CA VAL A 349 -16.13 -9.61 -4.31
C VAL A 349 -15.07 -9.05 -3.38
N HIS A 350 -13.99 -9.81 -3.20
CA HIS A 350 -12.80 -9.34 -2.51
C HIS A 350 -11.59 -9.50 -3.42
N PHE A 351 -10.90 -8.41 -3.73
CA PHE A 351 -9.71 -8.46 -4.56
C PHE A 351 -8.63 -7.48 -4.10
N ILE A 352 -7.38 -7.83 -4.44
CA ILE A 352 -6.18 -7.04 -4.13
C ILE A 352 -5.39 -6.85 -5.42
N THR A 353 -5.02 -5.61 -5.68
CA THR A 353 -4.13 -5.22 -6.77
C THR A 353 -2.78 -4.77 -6.22
N LYS A 354 -1.72 -5.06 -6.95
CA LYS A 354 -0.35 -4.66 -6.62
C LYS A 354 0.36 -4.12 -7.86
N ALA A 355 1.25 -3.15 -7.64
CA ALA A 355 2.17 -2.68 -8.65
C ALA A 355 3.05 -3.82 -9.16
N VAL A 356 3.36 -3.82 -10.46
CA VAL A 356 4.26 -4.77 -11.08
C VAL A 356 5.38 -4.05 -11.82
N TYR A 357 6.54 -4.66 -11.80
CA TYR A 357 7.78 -4.15 -12.35
C TYR A 357 8.25 -5.06 -13.46
N PRO A 358 8.51 -4.57 -14.68
CA PRO A 358 9.03 -5.37 -15.78
C PRO A 358 10.49 -5.76 -15.52
N ILE A 359 10.76 -7.07 -15.49
CA ILE A 359 12.07 -7.66 -15.29
C ILE A 359 12.46 -8.40 -16.56
N SER A 360 13.64 -8.10 -17.09
CA SER A 360 14.24 -8.83 -18.21
C SER A 360 15.41 -9.71 -17.71
N PHE A 361 15.52 -10.91 -18.26
CA PHE A 361 16.59 -11.84 -17.93
C PHE A 361 17.57 -11.96 -19.10
N VAL A 362 18.85 -11.82 -18.81
CA VAL A 362 19.95 -12.06 -19.75
C VAL A 362 20.76 -13.24 -19.23
N VAL A 363 20.81 -14.31 -20.01
CA VAL A 363 21.54 -15.52 -19.64
C VAL A 363 22.89 -15.51 -20.35
N THR A 364 23.96 -15.75 -19.60
CA THR A 364 25.35 -15.81 -20.11
C THR A 364 25.98 -17.17 -19.79
N PRO A 365 26.96 -17.63 -20.57
CA PRO A 365 27.49 -17.03 -21.79
C PRO A 365 26.49 -17.02 -22.96
N GLU A 366 26.71 -16.15 -23.94
CA GLU A 366 25.91 -16.15 -25.16
C GLU A 366 26.07 -17.47 -25.93
N GLY A 367 25.02 -17.86 -26.67
CA GLY A 367 25.07 -19.05 -27.53
C GLY A 367 24.63 -20.35 -26.84
N LEU A 368 24.14 -20.28 -25.60
CA LEU A 368 23.52 -21.44 -24.95
C LEU A 368 22.25 -21.89 -25.72
N THR A 369 22.03 -23.20 -25.77
CA THR A 369 20.86 -23.81 -26.42
C THR A 369 19.87 -24.32 -25.37
N ASN A 370 18.57 -24.38 -25.77
CA ASN A 370 17.48 -24.86 -24.93
C ASN A 370 17.40 -24.14 -23.55
N VAL A 371 17.63 -22.82 -23.57
CA VAL A 371 17.52 -22.01 -22.35
C VAL A 371 16.06 -21.92 -21.94
N ILE A 372 15.73 -22.39 -20.75
CA ILE A 372 14.42 -22.28 -20.12
C ILE A 372 14.56 -21.48 -18.84
N ILE A 373 13.82 -20.39 -18.72
CA ILE A 373 13.79 -19.54 -17.54
C ILE A 373 12.44 -19.75 -16.84
N LYS A 374 12.46 -20.09 -15.57
CA LYS A 374 11.26 -20.16 -14.73
C LYS A 374 11.34 -19.17 -13.60
N VAL A 375 10.25 -18.44 -13.39
CA VAL A 375 10.06 -17.55 -12.25
C VAL A 375 8.85 -18.02 -11.45
N ASN A 376 9.06 -18.25 -10.15
CA ASN A 376 8.03 -18.84 -9.28
C ASN A 376 7.46 -20.15 -9.83
N GLY A 377 8.31 -20.94 -10.50
CA GLY A 377 7.94 -22.22 -11.12
C GLY A 377 7.24 -22.13 -12.47
N GLN A 378 6.97 -20.91 -12.98
CA GLN A 378 6.36 -20.71 -14.30
C GLN A 378 7.39 -20.34 -15.35
N GLU A 379 7.34 -20.98 -16.50
CA GLU A 379 8.21 -20.67 -17.65
C GLU A 379 7.86 -19.30 -18.22
N ILE A 380 8.92 -18.51 -18.53
CA ILE A 380 8.80 -17.18 -19.10
C ILE A 380 9.64 -17.03 -20.36
N ASN A 381 9.28 -16.09 -21.22
CA ASN A 381 10.03 -15.79 -22.44
C ASN A 381 10.84 -14.50 -22.29
N GLY A 382 11.99 -14.60 -21.60
CA GLY A 382 12.98 -13.52 -21.47
C GLY A 382 12.60 -12.35 -20.58
N SER A 383 11.31 -12.07 -20.37
CA SER A 383 10.84 -11.00 -19.49
C SER A 383 9.51 -11.35 -18.80
N VAL A 384 9.29 -10.76 -17.63
CA VAL A 384 8.07 -10.93 -16.84
C VAL A 384 7.81 -9.70 -15.98
N SER A 385 6.55 -9.38 -15.68
CA SER A 385 6.18 -8.35 -14.71
C SER A 385 5.94 -8.98 -13.34
N LEU A 386 6.74 -8.57 -12.34
CA LEU A 386 6.72 -9.10 -10.97
C LEU A 386 6.29 -8.02 -9.98
N THR A 387 5.60 -8.42 -8.92
CA THR A 387 5.32 -7.53 -7.78
C THR A 387 6.59 -7.29 -6.96
N ALA A 388 6.59 -6.28 -6.11
CA ALA A 388 7.63 -6.14 -5.09
C ALA A 388 7.64 -7.38 -4.17
N GLY A 389 8.82 -7.83 -3.78
CA GLY A 389 9.01 -9.02 -2.96
C GLY A 389 10.09 -9.95 -3.50
N THR A 390 10.20 -11.14 -2.92
CA THR A 390 11.18 -12.16 -3.29
C THR A 390 10.55 -13.18 -4.23
N HIS A 391 11.24 -13.47 -5.34
CA HIS A 391 10.80 -14.40 -6.38
C HIS A 391 11.88 -15.42 -6.66
N SER A 392 11.51 -16.70 -6.74
CA SER A 392 12.43 -17.76 -7.13
C SER A 392 12.68 -17.74 -8.64
N VAL A 393 13.94 -17.93 -9.02
CA VAL A 393 14.37 -18.03 -10.42
C VAL A 393 15.11 -19.34 -10.60
N GLU A 394 14.69 -20.12 -11.59
CA GLU A 394 15.36 -21.35 -12.04
C GLU A 394 15.69 -21.20 -13.53
N VAL A 395 16.93 -21.46 -13.90
CA VAL A 395 17.33 -21.47 -15.30
C VAL A 395 18.03 -22.76 -15.64
N THR A 396 17.61 -23.38 -16.74
CA THR A 396 18.24 -24.57 -17.32
C THR A 396 18.70 -24.27 -18.73
N ALA A 397 19.81 -24.87 -19.13
CA ALA A 397 20.34 -24.85 -20.49
C ALA A 397 21.09 -26.13 -20.76
N ASP A 398 21.29 -26.46 -22.04
CA ASP A 398 22.07 -27.65 -22.43
C ASP A 398 23.49 -27.53 -21.90
N ASN A 399 23.99 -28.65 -21.40
CA ASN A 399 25.37 -28.79 -20.89
C ASN A 399 25.72 -27.83 -19.72
N CYS A 400 24.74 -27.25 -19.05
CA CYS A 400 24.95 -26.39 -17.90
C CYS A 400 24.39 -27.00 -16.62
N GLU A 401 24.95 -26.59 -15.49
CA GLU A 401 24.35 -26.82 -14.19
C GLU A 401 23.06 -26.03 -14.08
N VAL A 402 22.07 -26.53 -13.34
CA VAL A 402 20.83 -25.83 -13.08
C VAL A 402 21.14 -24.64 -12.18
N TYR A 403 20.81 -23.41 -12.64
CA TYR A 403 20.84 -22.22 -11.81
C TYR A 403 19.55 -22.16 -10.99
N SER A 404 19.64 -21.91 -9.69
CA SER A 404 18.50 -21.72 -8.81
C SER A 404 18.84 -20.70 -7.73
N ASP A 405 18.14 -19.56 -7.72
CA ASP A 405 18.35 -18.48 -6.75
C ASP A 405 17.06 -17.67 -6.57
N ASN A 406 17.07 -16.72 -5.65
CA ASN A 406 15.99 -15.77 -5.43
C ASN A 406 16.41 -14.36 -5.83
N ILE A 407 15.52 -13.66 -6.51
CA ILE A 407 15.65 -12.22 -6.76
C ILE A 407 14.68 -11.43 -5.89
N THR A 408 15.09 -10.25 -5.45
CA THR A 408 14.22 -9.33 -4.69
C THR A 408 13.92 -8.10 -5.52
N ILE A 409 12.63 -7.85 -5.74
CA ILE A 409 12.10 -6.68 -6.45
C ILE A 409 11.66 -5.65 -5.41
N THR A 410 12.07 -4.40 -5.60
CA THR A 410 11.68 -3.27 -4.75
C THR A 410 10.93 -2.21 -5.57
N ALA A 411 10.14 -1.38 -4.91
CA ALA A 411 9.35 -0.34 -5.57
C ALA A 411 10.20 0.74 -6.28
N ASP A 412 11.47 0.89 -5.89
CA ASP A 412 12.38 1.89 -6.48
C ASP A 412 13.01 1.45 -7.81
N THR A 413 12.69 0.24 -8.26
CA THR A 413 13.35 -0.38 -9.39
C THR A 413 12.53 -0.25 -10.68
N ALA A 414 12.73 0.84 -11.41
CA ALA A 414 11.95 1.19 -12.61
C ALA A 414 12.13 0.22 -13.80
N THR A 415 13.31 -0.35 -14.01
CA THR A 415 13.56 -1.41 -15.01
C THR A 415 14.74 -2.26 -14.56
N HIS A 416 14.56 -3.57 -14.52
CA HIS A 416 15.62 -4.47 -14.15
C HIS A 416 15.98 -5.41 -15.27
N THR A 417 17.27 -5.43 -15.56
CA THR A 417 17.88 -6.56 -16.26
C THR A 417 18.61 -7.40 -15.23
N GLN A 418 18.17 -8.63 -15.04
CA GLN A 418 18.83 -9.62 -14.22
C GLN A 418 19.74 -10.45 -15.11
N THR A 419 21.05 -10.38 -14.87
CA THR A 419 22.02 -11.21 -15.58
C THR A 419 22.24 -12.52 -14.81
N ILE A 420 22.09 -13.64 -15.48
CA ILE A 420 22.29 -14.99 -14.93
C ILE A 420 23.49 -15.61 -15.62
N ALA A 421 24.53 -15.90 -14.86
CA ALA A 421 25.71 -16.59 -15.34
C ALA A 421 25.53 -18.10 -15.13
N MET A 422 25.42 -18.84 -16.23
CA MET A 422 25.36 -20.30 -16.22
C MET A 422 26.77 -20.90 -16.14
N THR A 423 26.88 -21.99 -15.40
CA THR A 423 28.11 -22.75 -15.30
C THR A 423 27.96 -23.99 -16.15
N TYR A 424 28.90 -24.23 -17.05
CA TYR A 424 28.94 -25.49 -17.82
C TYR A 424 29.21 -26.67 -16.91
N LEU A 425 28.61 -27.80 -17.21
CA LEU A 425 28.94 -29.09 -16.59
C LEU A 425 30.43 -29.43 -16.83
N PRO A 426 31.10 -30.06 -15.87
CA PRO A 426 32.47 -30.53 -16.07
C PRO A 426 32.53 -31.53 -17.21
N ALA A 427 33.65 -31.57 -17.92
CA ALA A 427 33.92 -32.60 -18.93
C ALA A 427 34.00 -34.00 -18.30
N ASP A 428 33.68 -35.02 -19.09
CA ASP A 428 33.82 -36.40 -18.68
C ASP A 428 35.30 -36.87 -18.86
N TYR A 429 35.98 -37.09 -17.75
CA TYR A 429 37.36 -37.54 -17.68
C TYR A 429 37.49 -39.07 -17.61
N SER A 430 36.42 -39.83 -17.71
CA SER A 430 36.44 -41.30 -17.57
C SER A 430 37.44 -41.99 -18.49
N LYS A 431 37.59 -41.52 -19.75
CA LYS A 431 38.57 -42.03 -20.70
C LYS A 431 40.02 -41.71 -20.30
N VAL A 432 40.23 -40.47 -19.82
CA VAL A 432 41.55 -40.03 -19.32
C VAL A 432 41.98 -40.86 -18.12
N ASP A 433 41.06 -41.05 -17.16
CA ASP A 433 41.32 -41.85 -15.97
C ASP A 433 41.62 -43.31 -16.30
N ALA A 434 40.89 -43.88 -17.27
CA ALA A 434 41.15 -45.20 -17.77
C ALA A 434 42.52 -45.31 -18.46
N ALA A 435 42.92 -44.32 -19.26
CA ALA A 435 44.21 -44.25 -19.92
C ALA A 435 45.36 -44.10 -18.91
N ILE A 436 45.19 -43.24 -17.89
CA ILE A 436 46.15 -43.10 -16.78
C ILE A 436 46.26 -44.39 -15.99
N ALA A 437 45.17 -45.08 -15.71
CA ALA A 437 45.21 -46.40 -15.02
C ALA A 437 45.98 -47.45 -15.82
N LYS A 438 45.77 -47.47 -17.16
CA LYS A 438 46.56 -48.33 -18.04
C LYS A 438 48.06 -48.00 -17.98
N ALA A 439 48.42 -46.70 -18.05
CA ALA A 439 49.80 -46.23 -17.95
C ALA A 439 50.46 -46.67 -16.63
N ASN A 440 49.74 -46.45 -15.51
CA ASN A 440 50.23 -46.78 -14.17
C ASN A 440 50.37 -48.30 -13.90
N ALA A 441 49.65 -49.16 -14.65
CA ALA A 441 49.75 -50.60 -14.56
C ALA A 441 50.99 -51.18 -15.29
N LEU A 442 51.67 -50.34 -16.07
CA LEU A 442 52.89 -50.77 -16.79
C LEU A 442 54.11 -50.63 -15.89
N ASN A 443 54.98 -51.64 -15.93
CA ASN A 443 56.26 -51.55 -15.25
C ASN A 443 57.29 -50.82 -16.15
N LYS A 444 57.70 -49.63 -15.73
CA LYS A 444 58.60 -48.72 -16.47
C LYS A 444 59.93 -49.41 -16.85
N ASP A 445 60.42 -50.30 -16.01
CA ASP A 445 61.70 -50.99 -16.21
C ASP A 445 61.68 -51.94 -17.39
N ASP A 446 60.51 -52.33 -17.87
CA ASP A 446 60.34 -53.24 -19.01
C ASP A 446 60.50 -52.53 -20.38
N TYR A 447 60.58 -51.21 -20.41
CA TYR A 447 60.58 -50.43 -21.65
C TYR A 447 61.87 -49.63 -21.82
N LYS A 448 62.25 -49.34 -23.09
CA LYS A 448 63.48 -48.62 -23.45
C LYS A 448 63.40 -47.16 -22.99
N ASP A 449 62.29 -46.54 -23.25
CA ASP A 449 61.97 -45.15 -22.84
C ASP A 449 60.48 -45.06 -22.42
N PHE A 450 60.22 -44.54 -21.24
CA PHE A 450 58.88 -44.37 -20.69
C PHE A 450 58.51 -42.86 -20.57
N SER A 451 59.43 -41.97 -20.91
CA SER A 451 59.31 -40.55 -20.73
C SER A 451 58.12 -39.94 -21.49
N GLY A 452 57.79 -40.48 -22.67
CA GLY A 452 56.64 -40.06 -23.45
C GLY A 452 55.28 -40.26 -22.74
N VAL A 453 55.14 -41.41 -22.04
CA VAL A 453 53.95 -41.75 -21.26
C VAL A 453 53.85 -40.81 -20.04
N GLU A 454 54.97 -40.61 -19.32
CA GLU A 454 54.98 -39.65 -18.19
C GLU A 454 54.64 -38.21 -18.61
N ALA A 455 55.18 -37.76 -19.74
CA ALA A 455 54.88 -36.46 -20.30
C ALA A 455 53.40 -36.32 -20.65
N ALA A 456 52.79 -37.32 -21.30
CA ALA A 456 51.37 -37.32 -21.66
C ALA A 456 50.45 -37.32 -20.41
N VAL A 457 50.81 -38.12 -19.40
CA VAL A 457 50.04 -38.13 -18.12
C VAL A 457 50.15 -36.80 -17.39
N ASN A 458 51.35 -36.21 -17.33
CA ASN A 458 51.59 -34.93 -16.66
C ASN A 458 50.97 -33.72 -17.42
N ALA A 459 50.70 -33.88 -18.71
CA ALA A 459 50.05 -32.83 -19.53
C ALA A 459 48.53 -32.81 -19.36
N VAL A 460 47.91 -33.68 -18.57
CA VAL A 460 46.48 -33.70 -18.34
C VAL A 460 46.02 -32.47 -17.52
N VAL A 461 45.13 -31.70 -18.10
CA VAL A 461 44.45 -30.54 -17.48
C VAL A 461 43.06 -30.97 -17.05
N ARG A 462 42.67 -30.67 -15.79
CA ARG A 462 41.43 -31.20 -15.20
C ARG A 462 40.35 -30.16 -14.91
N ASP A 463 40.48 -28.96 -15.43
CA ASP A 463 39.55 -27.85 -15.26
C ASP A 463 38.69 -27.57 -16.52
N LYS A 464 38.62 -28.52 -17.44
CA LYS A 464 37.84 -28.43 -18.66
C LYS A 464 36.34 -28.69 -18.39
N ASN A 465 35.51 -27.96 -19.08
CA ASN A 465 34.08 -28.19 -19.07
C ASN A 465 33.59 -29.03 -20.26
N ILE A 466 32.34 -29.40 -20.29
CA ILE A 466 31.77 -30.32 -21.28
C ILE A 466 31.89 -29.81 -22.73
N THR A 467 31.94 -28.46 -22.97
CA THR A 467 32.13 -27.90 -24.32
C THR A 467 33.55 -28.18 -24.86
N GLU A 468 34.50 -28.51 -23.99
CA GLU A 468 35.87 -28.83 -24.28
C GLU A 468 36.12 -30.36 -24.25
N GLN A 469 35.04 -31.18 -24.28
CA GLN A 469 35.14 -32.65 -24.21
C GLN A 469 36.09 -33.23 -25.27
N THR A 470 36.15 -32.64 -26.47
CA THR A 470 37.05 -33.05 -27.53
C THR A 470 38.54 -32.94 -27.13
N GLU A 471 38.88 -31.89 -26.36
CA GLU A 471 40.26 -31.72 -25.85
C GLU A 471 40.57 -32.76 -24.77
N VAL A 472 39.57 -33.06 -23.90
CA VAL A 472 39.71 -34.10 -22.87
C VAL A 472 39.87 -35.49 -23.52
N ASP A 473 39.09 -35.80 -24.56
CA ASP A 473 39.22 -37.04 -25.32
C ASP A 473 40.58 -37.10 -26.03
N ALA A 474 41.13 -35.97 -26.51
CA ALA A 474 42.46 -35.89 -27.10
C ALA A 474 43.57 -36.17 -26.06
N MET A 475 43.43 -35.74 -24.81
CA MET A 475 44.37 -36.07 -23.72
C MET A 475 44.38 -37.57 -23.45
N ALA A 476 43.21 -38.22 -23.39
CA ALA A 476 43.10 -39.65 -23.24
C ALA A 476 43.83 -40.40 -24.39
N LYS A 477 43.58 -39.95 -25.62
CA LYS A 477 44.22 -40.51 -26.82
C LYS A 477 45.73 -40.31 -26.80
N ALA A 478 46.23 -39.13 -26.37
CA ALA A 478 47.69 -38.88 -26.29
C ALA A 478 48.38 -39.86 -25.34
N ILE A 479 47.75 -40.20 -24.21
CA ILE A 479 48.28 -41.21 -23.27
C ILE A 479 48.26 -42.62 -23.92
N GLU A 480 47.15 -42.98 -24.59
CA GLU A 480 47.02 -44.24 -25.26
C GLU A 480 48.03 -44.39 -26.41
N ASP A 481 48.22 -43.34 -27.21
CA ASP A 481 49.20 -43.31 -28.27
C ASP A 481 50.66 -43.44 -27.72
N ALA A 482 50.94 -42.76 -26.60
CA ALA A 482 52.24 -42.89 -25.94
C ALA A 482 52.48 -44.27 -25.38
N ILE A 483 51.44 -44.91 -24.82
CA ILE A 483 51.50 -46.32 -24.38
C ILE A 483 51.79 -47.27 -25.59
N ALA A 484 51.08 -47.02 -26.70
CA ALA A 484 51.22 -47.85 -27.91
C ALA A 484 52.62 -47.71 -28.56
N ALA A 485 53.26 -46.53 -28.39
CA ALA A 485 54.62 -46.29 -28.90
C ALA A 485 55.74 -46.91 -28.04
N LEU A 486 55.41 -47.51 -26.90
CA LEU A 486 56.42 -48.13 -26.02
C LEU A 486 57.14 -49.34 -26.65
N GLU A 487 58.45 -49.26 -26.69
CA GLU A 487 59.27 -50.37 -27.09
C GLU A 487 59.83 -51.16 -25.87
N LYS A 488 59.56 -52.46 -25.81
CA LYS A 488 60.11 -53.31 -24.74
C LYS A 488 61.65 -53.45 -24.86
N LYS A 489 62.28 -53.45 -23.71
CA LYS A 489 63.73 -53.85 -23.66
C LYS A 489 63.87 -55.27 -24.15
N PRO A 490 64.99 -55.62 -24.90
CA PRO A 490 65.25 -56.97 -25.28
C PRO A 490 65.33 -57.87 -24.03
N ALA A 491 64.63 -58.98 -24.04
CA ALA A 491 64.76 -59.96 -22.97
C ALA A 491 66.22 -60.37 -22.82
N ASN A 492 66.83 -60.25 -21.65
CA ASN A 492 68.15 -60.73 -21.34
C ASN A 492 68.13 -62.30 -21.41
N THR A 493 68.39 -62.82 -22.58
CA THR A 493 68.62 -64.26 -22.73
C THR A 493 70.00 -64.62 -22.13
N LYS A 494 70.02 -65.01 -20.89
CA LYS A 494 71.16 -65.69 -20.28
C LYS A 494 71.19 -67.08 -20.85
N PRO A 495 72.37 -67.61 -21.37
CA PRO A 495 72.46 -68.97 -21.91
C PRO A 495 72.20 -69.99 -20.80
N GLY A 496 71.48 -71.02 -21.18
CA GLY A 496 70.88 -72.04 -20.37
C GLY A 496 71.74 -72.86 -19.46
N THR A 497 71.15 -73.31 -18.40
CA THR A 497 71.33 -74.65 -17.87
C THR A 497 69.96 -75.23 -17.56
N SER A 498 69.75 -76.40 -18.13
CA SER A 498 68.56 -77.20 -17.94
C SER A 498 68.49 -77.71 -16.51
N ASP A 499 67.37 -77.50 -15.84
CA ASP A 499 66.83 -78.51 -14.94
C ASP A 499 65.31 -78.36 -14.80
N LYS A 500 64.65 -79.48 -14.96
CA LYS A 500 63.22 -79.64 -14.89
C LYS A 500 62.74 -79.66 -13.43
N SER A 501 61.73 -78.90 -13.08
CA SER A 501 60.83 -79.28 -11.99
C SER A 501 59.46 -78.62 -12.17
N PRO A 502 58.38 -79.22 -11.64
CA PRO A 502 57.05 -79.12 -12.28
C PRO A 502 56.24 -77.92 -11.88
N GLN A 503 55.43 -77.54 -12.80
CA GLN A 503 54.44 -76.52 -12.80
C GLN A 503 53.28 -76.81 -11.80
N THR A 504 53.06 -75.96 -10.83
CA THR A 504 51.73 -75.82 -10.17
C THR A 504 51.21 -74.47 -10.48
N GLY A 505 50.08 -74.46 -11.18
CA GLY A 505 49.44 -73.24 -11.58
C GLY A 505 48.69 -72.59 -10.44
N ASP A 506 48.67 -71.26 -10.46
CA ASP A 506 47.51 -70.47 -10.05
C ASP A 506 47.57 -69.14 -10.78
N THR A 507 46.74 -68.99 -11.80
CA THR A 507 46.49 -67.73 -12.49
C THR A 507 45.29 -67.11 -11.84
N SER A 508 45.41 -66.55 -10.64
CA SER A 508 44.42 -65.68 -10.08
C SER A 508 44.53 -64.33 -10.75
N ASN A 509 43.46 -63.96 -11.45
CA ASN A 509 43.28 -62.72 -12.19
C ASN A 509 43.22 -61.52 -11.22
N LEU A 510 44.39 -61.07 -10.72
CA LEU A 510 44.53 -59.96 -9.81
C LEU A 510 43.92 -58.67 -10.40
N ALA A 511 43.93 -58.55 -11.73
CA ALA A 511 43.35 -57.44 -12.46
C ALA A 511 41.78 -57.34 -12.30
N LEU A 512 41.14 -58.53 -12.15
CA LEU A 512 39.69 -58.58 -11.98
C LEU A 512 39.24 -58.09 -10.56
N TRP A 513 40.07 -58.32 -9.56
CA TRP A 513 39.81 -57.93 -8.18
C TRP A 513 40.03 -56.43 -7.93
N ILE A 514 40.98 -55.81 -8.64
CA ILE A 514 41.24 -54.40 -8.58
C ILE A 514 40.09 -53.62 -9.25
N ALA A 515 39.55 -54.11 -10.36
CA ALA A 515 38.38 -53.51 -11.01
C ALA A 515 37.12 -53.59 -10.14
N LEU A 516 36.92 -54.65 -9.35
CA LEU A 516 35.81 -54.81 -8.44
C LEU A 516 35.91 -53.89 -7.21
N LEU A 517 37.10 -53.48 -6.78
CA LEU A 517 37.30 -52.59 -5.63
C LEU A 517 36.94 -51.15 -5.96
N PHE A 518 37.09 -50.73 -7.21
CA PHE A 518 36.70 -49.36 -7.63
C PHE A 518 35.20 -49.21 -7.87
N VAL A 519 34.46 -50.26 -8.23
CA VAL A 519 33.00 -50.23 -8.40
C VAL A 519 32.27 -50.20 -7.05
N SER A 520 32.85 -50.80 -5.99
CA SER A 520 32.25 -50.81 -4.64
C SER A 520 32.51 -49.52 -3.84
N GLY A 521 33.57 -48.76 -4.15
CA GLY A 521 33.90 -47.49 -3.49
C GLY A 521 32.98 -46.31 -3.91
N GLY A 522 32.48 -46.33 -5.16
CA GLY A 522 31.60 -45.29 -5.69
C GLY A 522 30.15 -45.32 -5.13
N ALA A 523 29.70 -46.49 -4.67
CA ALA A 523 28.34 -46.66 -4.16
C ALA A 523 28.15 -46.19 -2.70
N VAL A 524 29.24 -46.03 -1.93
CA VAL A 524 29.15 -45.64 -0.51
C VAL A 524 29.10 -44.12 -0.32
N ILE A 525 29.57 -43.33 -1.29
CA ILE A 525 29.53 -41.86 -1.21
C ILE A 525 28.13 -41.31 -1.59
N GLY A 526 27.37 -42.00 -2.44
CA GLY A 526 26.03 -41.58 -2.86
C GLY A 526 24.93 -41.74 -1.79
N THR A 527 25.11 -42.69 -0.83
CA THR A 527 24.09 -42.93 0.22
C THR A 527 24.26 -42.10 1.48
N ALA A 528 25.45 -41.52 1.71
CA ALA A 528 25.67 -40.65 2.90
C ALA A 528 25.11 -39.22 2.75
N VAL A 529 24.83 -38.78 1.52
CA VAL A 529 24.28 -37.42 1.27
C VAL A 529 22.75 -37.39 1.37
N THR A 530 22.06 -38.52 1.19
CA THR A 530 20.59 -38.59 1.23
C THR A 530 20.03 -38.77 2.64
N GLU A 531 20.77 -39.25 3.63
CA GLU A 531 20.27 -39.38 5.00
C GLU A 531 20.38 -38.12 5.85
N LYS A 532 21.24 -37.15 5.48
CA LYS A 532 21.34 -35.86 6.22
C LYS A 532 20.18 -34.89 5.95
N LYS A 533 19.37 -35.11 4.91
CA LYS A 533 18.19 -34.25 4.59
C LYS A 533 16.88 -34.72 5.23
N LYS A 534 16.85 -35.86 5.95
CA LYS A 534 15.63 -36.38 6.62
C LYS A 534 15.55 -36.13 8.12
N LYS A 535 16.54 -35.44 8.72
CA LYS A 535 16.53 -35.13 10.18
C LYS A 535 16.41 -33.66 10.52
N GLN A 536 16.00 -32.80 9.56
CA GLN A 536 15.59 -31.43 9.85
C GLN A 536 14.24 -31.18 9.15
N LYS A 537 13.20 -31.66 9.76
CA LYS A 537 11.81 -31.18 9.68
C LYS A 537 11.17 -31.39 11.05
#